data_1d3c7e2f623df862b1f348df8c41de21
#
_entry.id   1d3c7e2f623df862b1f348df8c41de21
#
_cell.length_a   1.000
_cell.length_b   1.000
_cell.length_c   1.000
_cell.angle_alpha   90.00
_cell.angle_beta   90.00
_cell.angle_gamma   90.00
#
_symmetry.space_group_name_H-M   'P 1'
#
loop_
_entity.id
_entity.type
_entity.pdbx_description
1 polymer ?
#
loop_
_entity_poly.entity_id
_entity_poly.type
_entity_poly.pdbx_seq_one_letter_code
_entity_poly.pdbx_strand_id
1 'polypeptide(L)'
;WLLSRWLIALEENGYIKKYNDEYFITYRYSEEEHDIMAKNIFENWVEEYGDINLMNYIQENGKQISEILKEKVDPVGILYPEGSNKYTKALYVTSSVAKVINQYYCSFISEYTKRNTGRKIRILEIGAGTAATALPIIDTLKNTDYEYYFTDITKYFLPRAKKLFENNNRVIISQFNVDEDYTKQGLQPNYFDIIIGAYVLENVKDIRKSISLIKDLAAPHGYLLFSEPIRNEPWILASQALMMTEPEDELRNNTFFVSPGCWKEILDECDKSSHTSIFPDIQSSLCNLGAVLFIKQFKTDKKLIDRDKIRKSIFSYIPDYMMPKEIYI
;
A
#
# COMPACT_ATOMS: atom_id res chain seq x y z
N TRP A 1 1.13 22.03 -1.48
CA TRP A 1 0.53 20.81 -2.01
C TRP A 1 -0.70 20.38 -1.21
N LEU A 2 -0.59 19.97 0.05
CA LEU A 2 -1.69 19.49 0.91
C LEU A 2 -2.84 20.53 1.03
N LEU A 3 -2.50 21.79 1.30
CA LEU A 3 -3.48 22.87 1.41
C LEU A 3 -4.29 23.04 0.11
N SER A 4 -3.67 22.95 -1.04
CA SER A 4 -4.37 23.04 -2.33
C SER A 4 -5.40 21.93 -2.49
N ARG A 5 -5.09 20.71 -2.04
CA ARG A 5 -6.02 19.58 -2.06
C ARG A 5 -7.21 19.79 -1.12
N TRP A 6 -6.96 20.32 0.07
CA TRP A 6 -8.04 20.65 1.00
C TRP A 6 -8.97 21.71 0.48
N LEU A 7 -8.43 22.75 -0.17
CA LEU A 7 -9.26 23.79 -0.79
C LEU A 7 -10.15 23.20 -1.89
N ILE A 8 -9.63 22.30 -2.73
CA ILE A 8 -10.42 21.59 -3.74
C ILE A 8 -11.52 20.77 -3.06
N ALA A 9 -11.20 19.98 -2.06
CA ALA A 9 -12.18 19.15 -1.36
C ALA A 9 -13.27 19.99 -0.65
N LEU A 10 -12.90 21.12 -0.05
CA LEU A 10 -13.86 22.04 0.57
C LEU A 10 -14.78 22.70 -0.45
N GLU A 11 -14.27 23.04 -1.63
CA GLU A 11 -15.06 23.61 -2.72
C GLU A 11 -16.03 22.57 -3.31
N GLU A 12 -15.56 21.35 -3.59
CA GLU A 12 -16.38 20.24 -4.09
C GLU A 12 -17.52 19.88 -3.12
N ASN A 13 -17.28 20.00 -1.82
CA ASN A 13 -18.30 19.76 -0.79
C ASN A 13 -19.13 21.00 -0.42
N GLY A 14 -18.90 22.14 -1.11
CA GLY A 14 -19.73 23.33 -0.97
C GLY A 14 -19.47 24.16 0.28
N TYR A 15 -18.38 23.95 1.00
CA TYR A 15 -17.99 24.74 2.18
C TYR A 15 -17.35 26.07 1.83
N ILE A 16 -16.71 26.15 0.66
CA ILE A 16 -16.12 27.37 0.12
C ILE A 16 -16.45 27.52 -1.36
N LYS A 17 -16.28 28.72 -1.89
CA LYS A 17 -16.32 29.03 -3.33
C LYS A 17 -15.12 29.86 -3.72
N LYS A 18 -14.54 29.57 -4.88
CA LYS A 18 -13.44 30.34 -5.47
C LYS A 18 -13.97 31.39 -6.43
N TYR A 19 -13.54 32.67 -6.24
CA TYR A 19 -13.77 33.78 -7.16
C TYR A 19 -12.48 34.58 -7.33
N ASN A 20 -12.01 34.73 -8.55
CA ASN A 20 -10.81 35.53 -8.88
C ASN A 20 -9.60 35.21 -7.98
N ASP A 21 -9.31 33.90 -7.78
CA ASP A 21 -8.24 33.38 -6.92
C ASP A 21 -8.39 33.62 -5.41
N GLU A 22 -9.53 34.15 -4.96
CA GLU A 22 -9.89 34.27 -3.55
C GLU A 22 -10.93 33.20 -3.17
N TYR A 23 -10.86 32.70 -1.93
CA TYR A 23 -11.80 31.71 -1.41
C TYR A 23 -12.74 32.37 -0.41
N PHE A 24 -14.05 32.12 -0.58
CA PHE A 24 -15.12 32.65 0.27
C PHE A 24 -15.80 31.48 0.97
N ILE A 25 -15.95 31.57 2.30
CA ILE A 25 -16.68 30.60 3.11
C ILE A 25 -18.17 30.74 2.78
N THR A 26 -18.81 29.65 2.36
CA THR A 26 -20.23 29.61 2.02
C THR A 26 -21.09 29.31 3.24
N TYR A 27 -20.59 28.53 4.17
CA TYR A 27 -21.25 28.18 5.41
C TYR A 27 -20.23 28.00 6.54
N ARG A 28 -20.55 28.51 7.72
CA ARG A 28 -19.76 28.35 8.94
C ARG A 28 -20.65 27.77 10.03
N TYR A 29 -20.30 26.59 10.51
CA TYR A 29 -20.95 26.03 11.70
C TYR A 29 -20.57 26.84 12.94
N SER A 30 -21.55 27.03 13.85
CA SER A 30 -21.25 27.48 15.21
C SER A 30 -20.59 26.33 16.00
N GLU A 31 -19.91 26.66 17.10
CA GLU A 31 -19.33 25.63 17.99
C GLU A 31 -20.42 24.66 18.51
N GLU A 32 -21.60 25.21 18.84
CA GLU A 32 -22.74 24.41 19.35
C GLU A 32 -23.26 23.44 18.26
N GLU A 33 -23.44 23.88 17.01
CA GLU A 33 -23.85 23.02 15.89
C GLU A 33 -22.82 21.93 15.64
N HIS A 34 -21.51 22.28 15.66
CA HIS A 34 -20.45 21.32 15.51
C HIS A 34 -20.44 20.24 16.60
N ASP A 35 -20.60 20.64 17.87
CA ASP A 35 -20.59 19.71 19.01
C ASP A 35 -21.79 18.76 18.99
N ILE A 36 -22.98 19.26 18.62
CA ILE A 36 -24.18 18.46 18.44
C ILE A 36 -24.00 17.43 17.33
N MET A 37 -23.47 17.87 16.16
CA MET A 37 -23.21 16.97 15.03
C MET A 37 -22.17 15.91 15.39
N ALA A 38 -21.06 16.31 16.00
CA ALA A 38 -20.00 15.40 16.41
C ALA A 38 -20.54 14.32 17.37
N LYS A 39 -21.31 14.74 18.40
CA LYS A 39 -21.93 13.81 19.34
C LYS A 39 -22.85 12.79 18.65
N ASN A 40 -23.72 13.25 17.77
CA ASN A 40 -24.66 12.36 17.05
C ASN A 40 -23.88 11.36 16.15
N ILE A 41 -22.83 11.82 15.47
CA ILE A 41 -22.00 10.95 14.64
C ILE A 41 -21.32 9.88 15.51
N PHE A 42 -20.75 10.26 16.66
CA PHE A 42 -20.08 9.32 17.57
C PHE A 42 -21.04 8.27 18.13
N GLU A 43 -22.23 8.69 18.59
CA GLU A 43 -23.23 7.79 19.15
C GLU A 43 -23.71 6.77 18.10
N ASN A 44 -24.06 7.23 16.89
CA ASN A 44 -24.45 6.35 15.79
C ASN A 44 -23.33 5.42 15.34
N TRP A 45 -22.09 5.91 15.30
CA TRP A 45 -20.93 5.08 14.91
C TRP A 45 -20.70 3.93 15.88
N VAL A 46 -20.75 4.21 17.19
CA VAL A 46 -20.56 3.17 18.22
C VAL A 46 -21.68 2.14 18.17
N GLU A 47 -22.91 2.58 17.93
CA GLU A 47 -24.07 1.68 17.81
C GLU A 47 -23.95 0.76 16.59
N GLU A 48 -23.54 1.28 15.43
CA GLU A 48 -23.44 0.50 14.19
C GLU A 48 -22.18 -0.37 14.12
N TYR A 49 -21.03 0.16 14.52
CA TYR A 49 -19.71 -0.44 14.24
C TYR A 49 -18.98 -0.93 15.47
N GLY A 50 -19.39 -0.54 16.66
CA GLY A 50 -18.84 -1.00 17.94
C GLY A 50 -17.40 -0.56 18.27
N ASP A 51 -16.64 0.01 17.31
CA ASP A 51 -15.26 0.47 17.50
C ASP A 51 -15.17 1.99 17.35
N ILE A 52 -14.92 2.66 18.45
CA ILE A 52 -14.80 4.11 18.53
C ILE A 52 -13.41 4.62 18.10
N ASN A 53 -12.40 3.76 17.98
CA ASN A 53 -11.02 4.20 17.81
C ASN A 53 -10.78 4.91 16.48
N LEU A 54 -11.49 4.56 15.40
CA LEU A 54 -11.37 5.28 14.15
C LEU A 54 -11.87 6.73 14.30
N MET A 55 -13.02 6.92 14.95
CA MET A 55 -13.57 8.25 15.20
C MET A 55 -12.67 9.08 16.11
N ASN A 56 -12.14 8.47 17.18
CA ASN A 56 -11.19 9.12 18.06
C ASN A 56 -9.93 9.57 17.29
N TYR A 57 -9.42 8.75 16.36
CA TYR A 57 -8.27 9.09 15.52
C TYR A 57 -8.55 10.32 14.65
N ILE A 58 -9.72 10.36 13.99
CA ILE A 58 -10.13 11.49 13.15
C ILE A 58 -10.25 12.75 14.01
N GLN A 59 -10.88 12.66 15.17
CA GLN A 59 -11.08 13.79 16.09
C GLN A 59 -9.75 14.32 16.62
N GLU A 60 -8.82 13.46 17.00
CA GLU A 60 -7.50 13.88 17.51
C GLU A 60 -6.68 14.59 16.41
N ASN A 61 -6.72 14.14 15.16
CA ASN A 61 -6.11 14.87 14.05
C ASN A 61 -6.77 16.24 13.85
N GLY A 62 -8.09 16.31 13.86
CA GLY A 62 -8.84 17.57 13.72
C GLY A 62 -8.48 18.59 14.79
N LYS A 63 -8.38 18.19 16.05
CA LYS A 63 -7.96 19.07 17.16
C LYS A 63 -6.55 19.61 16.99
N GLN A 64 -5.65 18.85 16.37
CA GLN A 64 -4.24 19.19 16.25
C GLN A 64 -3.81 19.67 14.87
N ILE A 65 -4.74 19.79 13.93
CA ILE A 65 -4.45 20.11 12.52
C ILE A 65 -3.62 21.41 12.37
N SER A 66 -3.92 22.43 13.17
CA SER A 66 -3.17 23.69 13.15
C SER A 66 -1.72 23.54 13.61
N GLU A 67 -1.45 22.69 14.58
CA GLU A 67 -0.09 22.45 15.09
C GLU A 67 0.68 21.49 14.18
N ILE A 68 -0.01 20.56 13.52
CA ILE A 68 0.56 19.69 12.47
C ILE A 68 1.02 20.56 11.28
N LEU A 69 0.17 21.48 10.80
CA LEU A 69 0.53 22.38 9.70
C LEU A 69 1.68 23.33 10.03
N LYS A 70 1.94 23.59 11.30
CA LYS A 70 3.09 24.36 11.78
C LYS A 70 4.31 23.50 12.08
N GLU A 71 4.27 22.22 11.72
CA GLU A 71 5.32 21.22 11.97
C GLU A 71 5.70 21.05 13.46
N LYS A 72 4.78 21.41 14.37
CA LYS A 72 4.99 21.25 15.82
C LYS A 72 4.54 19.90 16.34
N VAL A 73 3.66 19.21 15.64
CA VAL A 73 3.13 17.89 15.96
C VAL A 73 3.34 16.97 14.77
N ASP A 74 3.97 15.83 15.02
CA ASP A 74 4.11 14.77 14.03
C ASP A 74 2.81 13.96 13.95
N PRO A 75 2.11 13.91 12.79
CA PRO A 75 0.88 13.13 12.62
C PRO A 75 1.07 11.62 12.86
N VAL A 76 2.29 11.09 12.65
CA VAL A 76 2.61 9.70 12.99
C VAL A 76 2.44 9.45 14.49
N GLY A 77 2.81 10.42 15.35
CA GLY A 77 2.61 10.34 16.79
C GLY A 77 1.13 10.26 17.20
N ILE A 78 0.24 10.89 16.44
CA ILE A 78 -1.22 10.79 16.66
C ILE A 78 -1.73 9.40 16.27
N LEU A 79 -1.23 8.83 15.18
CA LEU A 79 -1.60 7.49 14.74
C LEU A 79 -1.13 6.40 15.73
N TYR A 80 0.01 6.64 16.42
CA TYR A 80 0.62 5.73 17.40
C TYR A 80 0.76 6.37 18.80
N PRO A 81 -0.34 6.76 19.45
CA PRO A 81 -0.26 7.46 20.72
C PRO A 81 0.44 6.59 21.77
N GLU A 82 1.55 7.11 22.32
CA GLU A 82 2.37 6.41 23.33
C GLU A 82 2.86 5.01 22.86
N GLY A 83 3.03 4.82 21.54
CA GLY A 83 3.39 3.53 20.93
C GLY A 83 2.24 2.51 20.86
N SER A 84 1.02 2.90 21.24
CA SER A 84 -0.18 2.07 21.10
C SER A 84 -0.59 1.93 19.63
N ASN A 85 -1.05 0.73 19.24
CA ASN A 85 -1.56 0.46 17.90
C ASN A 85 -3.10 0.49 17.82
N LYS A 86 -3.79 1.12 18.76
CA LYS A 86 -5.27 1.12 18.80
C LYS A 86 -5.89 1.71 17.52
N TYR A 87 -5.35 2.81 17.01
CA TYR A 87 -5.87 3.48 15.84
C TYR A 87 -5.52 2.74 14.54
N THR A 88 -4.28 2.26 14.40
CA THR A 88 -3.90 1.44 13.25
C THR A 88 -4.64 0.11 13.19
N LYS A 89 -4.95 -0.48 14.35
CA LYS A 89 -5.82 -1.65 14.42
C LYS A 89 -7.23 -1.33 13.93
N ALA A 90 -7.81 -0.20 14.34
CA ALA A 90 -9.10 0.24 13.87
C ALA A 90 -9.12 0.45 12.34
N LEU A 91 -8.08 1.09 11.79
CA LEU A 91 -7.95 1.35 10.36
C LEU A 91 -7.74 0.08 9.53
N TYR A 92 -6.74 -0.73 9.89
CA TYR A 92 -6.18 -1.76 9.02
C TYR A 92 -6.56 -3.21 9.40
N VAL A 93 -7.28 -3.40 10.52
CA VAL A 93 -7.67 -4.75 11.01
C VAL A 93 -9.15 -4.86 11.27
N THR A 94 -9.74 -3.94 12.07
CA THR A 94 -11.12 -4.10 12.57
C THR A 94 -12.18 -3.40 11.73
N SER A 95 -11.80 -2.40 10.93
CA SER A 95 -12.75 -1.76 10.00
C SER A 95 -13.33 -2.74 8.99
N SER A 96 -14.55 -2.47 8.51
CA SER A 96 -15.21 -3.32 7.51
C SER A 96 -14.41 -3.43 6.23
N VAL A 97 -13.83 -2.30 5.76
CA VAL A 97 -12.97 -2.30 4.57
C VAL A 97 -11.72 -3.15 4.76
N ALA A 98 -11.02 -3.01 5.89
CA ALA A 98 -9.83 -3.80 6.18
C ALA A 98 -10.12 -5.30 6.23
N LYS A 99 -11.23 -5.71 6.86
CA LYS A 99 -11.65 -7.12 6.90
C LYS A 99 -11.89 -7.69 5.50
N VAL A 100 -12.62 -6.97 4.66
CA VAL A 100 -12.92 -7.41 3.29
C VAL A 100 -11.64 -7.50 2.45
N ILE A 101 -10.79 -6.47 2.48
CA ILE A 101 -9.55 -6.43 1.73
C ILE A 101 -8.58 -7.54 2.19
N ASN A 102 -8.38 -7.72 3.50
CA ASN A 102 -7.53 -8.79 4.02
C ASN A 102 -8.07 -10.18 3.66
N GLN A 103 -9.39 -10.36 3.60
CA GLN A 103 -9.99 -11.62 3.15
C GLN A 103 -9.69 -11.89 1.68
N TYR A 104 -9.68 -10.88 0.80
CA TYR A 104 -9.28 -11.04 -0.60
C TYR A 104 -7.80 -11.45 -0.72
N TYR A 105 -6.88 -10.80 0.03
CA TYR A 105 -5.47 -11.22 0.07
C TYR A 105 -5.34 -12.69 0.49
N CYS A 106 -5.93 -13.08 1.61
CA CYS A 106 -5.87 -14.45 2.11
C CYS A 106 -6.47 -15.48 1.15
N SER A 107 -7.60 -15.13 0.49
CA SER A 107 -8.25 -16.00 -0.48
C SER A 107 -7.37 -16.23 -1.71
N PHE A 108 -6.74 -15.16 -2.23
CA PHE A 108 -5.80 -15.29 -3.34
C PHE A 108 -4.60 -16.15 -2.98
N ILE A 109 -3.96 -15.87 -1.83
CA ILE A 109 -2.80 -16.62 -1.34
C ILE A 109 -3.14 -18.11 -1.15
N SER A 110 -4.29 -18.41 -0.53
CA SER A 110 -4.76 -19.77 -0.35
C SER A 110 -4.93 -20.52 -1.68
N GLU A 111 -5.53 -19.89 -2.67
CA GLU A 111 -5.74 -20.50 -3.98
C GLU A 111 -4.41 -20.65 -4.74
N TYR A 112 -3.54 -19.64 -4.66
CA TYR A 112 -2.21 -19.70 -5.27
C TYR A 112 -1.37 -20.85 -4.71
N THR A 113 -1.36 -21.05 -3.38
CA THR A 113 -0.60 -22.11 -2.74
C THR A 113 -1.10 -23.50 -3.12
N LYS A 114 -2.41 -23.70 -3.22
CA LYS A 114 -3.01 -24.98 -3.70
C LYS A 114 -2.56 -25.35 -5.11
N ARG A 115 -2.41 -24.36 -6.00
CA ARG A 115 -1.97 -24.57 -7.39
C ARG A 115 -0.47 -24.72 -7.54
N ASN A 116 0.31 -24.34 -6.52
CA ASN A 116 1.76 -24.33 -6.55
C ASN A 116 2.36 -25.22 -5.44
N THR A 117 1.78 -26.38 -5.21
CA THR A 117 2.27 -27.34 -4.21
C THR A 117 3.65 -27.87 -4.54
N GLY A 118 4.44 -28.20 -3.52
CA GLY A 118 5.76 -28.83 -3.68
C GLY A 118 6.91 -27.89 -4.02
N ARG A 119 6.67 -26.58 -4.06
CA ARG A 119 7.73 -25.56 -4.22
C ARG A 119 7.62 -24.49 -3.15
N LYS A 120 8.74 -23.84 -2.86
CA LYS A 120 8.79 -22.68 -1.98
C LYS A 120 8.15 -21.47 -2.65
N ILE A 121 7.32 -20.75 -1.91
CA ILE A 121 6.66 -19.53 -2.36
C ILE A 121 7.35 -18.32 -1.71
N ARG A 122 7.75 -17.34 -2.51
CA ARG A 122 8.44 -16.15 -2.07
C ARG A 122 7.53 -14.95 -2.18
N ILE A 123 7.30 -14.30 -1.05
CA ILE A 123 6.39 -13.15 -0.94
C ILE A 123 7.17 -11.94 -0.45
N LEU A 124 7.00 -10.81 -1.13
CA LEU A 124 7.46 -9.50 -0.67
C LEU A 124 6.26 -8.67 -0.25
N GLU A 125 6.23 -8.18 0.97
CA GLU A 125 5.30 -7.13 1.40
C GLU A 125 6.04 -5.81 1.53
N ILE A 126 5.58 -4.81 0.77
CA ILE A 126 6.07 -3.44 0.77
C ILE A 126 5.20 -2.64 1.74
N GLY A 127 5.82 -1.90 2.67
CA GLY A 127 5.08 -1.09 3.65
C GLY A 127 4.27 -1.91 4.63
N ALA A 128 4.83 -3.00 5.16
CA ALA A 128 4.14 -3.96 6.03
C ALA A 128 3.72 -3.38 7.41
N GLY A 129 4.28 -2.25 7.81
CA GLY A 129 3.85 -1.44 8.97
C GLY A 129 3.65 -2.24 10.24
N THR A 130 2.41 -2.27 10.70
CA THR A 130 2.01 -2.97 11.95
C THR A 130 1.74 -4.46 11.79
N ALA A 131 2.03 -5.05 10.62
CA ALA A 131 1.72 -6.43 10.27
C ALA A 131 0.21 -6.74 10.12
N ALA A 132 -0.61 -5.74 9.88
CA ALA A 132 -2.06 -5.91 9.76
C ALA A 132 -2.47 -6.85 8.63
N THR A 133 -1.74 -6.81 7.51
CA THR A 133 -1.91 -7.68 6.34
C THR A 133 -1.02 -8.92 6.44
N ALA A 134 0.23 -8.78 6.94
CA ALA A 134 1.16 -9.90 7.10
C ALA A 134 0.61 -11.04 7.98
N LEU A 135 0.02 -10.71 9.14
CA LEU A 135 -0.42 -11.73 10.10
C LEU A 135 -1.45 -12.71 9.54
N PRO A 136 -2.58 -12.28 8.96
CA PRO A 136 -3.56 -13.21 8.37
C PRO A 136 -3.01 -13.97 7.15
N ILE A 137 -2.11 -13.37 6.37
CA ILE A 137 -1.46 -14.05 5.25
C ILE A 137 -0.52 -15.14 5.75
N ILE A 138 0.33 -14.86 6.75
CA ILE A 138 1.26 -15.83 7.33
C ILE A 138 0.50 -16.99 7.98
N ASP A 139 -0.65 -16.74 8.62
CA ASP A 139 -1.52 -17.81 9.12
C ASP A 139 -2.06 -18.69 7.99
N THR A 140 -2.43 -18.10 6.86
CA THR A 140 -2.86 -18.83 5.66
C THR A 140 -1.72 -19.73 5.10
N LEU A 141 -0.46 -19.30 5.25
CA LEU A 141 0.73 -19.98 4.75
C LEU A 141 1.29 -21.06 5.69
N LYS A 142 0.75 -21.28 6.87
CA LYS A 142 1.34 -22.14 7.92
C LYS A 142 1.74 -23.53 7.47
N ASN A 143 0.99 -24.13 6.53
CA ASN A 143 1.23 -25.49 5.98
C ASN A 143 1.94 -25.44 4.60
N THR A 144 2.53 -24.33 4.23
CA THR A 144 3.22 -24.12 2.95
C THR A 144 4.71 -23.89 3.19
N ASP A 145 5.59 -24.30 2.27
CA ASP A 145 6.97 -23.82 2.27
C ASP A 145 7.02 -22.41 1.69
N TYR A 146 7.45 -21.43 2.49
CA TYR A 146 7.47 -20.03 2.06
C TYR A 146 8.65 -19.25 2.64
N GLU A 147 8.97 -18.16 1.99
CA GLU A 147 9.75 -17.04 2.49
C GLU A 147 8.91 -15.77 2.40
N TYR A 148 8.77 -15.04 3.50
CA TYR A 148 8.00 -13.82 3.58
C TYR A 148 8.91 -12.64 3.91
N TYR A 149 9.13 -11.76 2.96
CA TYR A 149 9.91 -10.54 3.15
C TYR A 149 8.98 -9.44 3.66
N PHE A 150 9.04 -9.23 4.97
CA PHE A 150 8.34 -8.15 5.66
C PHE A 150 9.17 -6.89 5.55
N THR A 151 8.75 -5.93 4.74
CA THR A 151 9.55 -4.72 4.50
C THR A 151 8.77 -3.43 4.76
N ASP A 152 9.50 -2.41 5.20
CA ASP A 152 8.95 -1.07 5.40
C ASP A 152 10.02 -0.01 5.13
N ILE A 153 9.60 1.18 4.68
CA ILE A 153 10.51 2.31 4.44
C ILE A 153 11.07 2.85 5.76
N THR A 154 10.26 2.83 6.82
CA THR A 154 10.66 3.32 8.14
C THR A 154 11.23 2.19 9.01
N LYS A 155 12.30 2.50 9.73
CA LYS A 155 12.87 1.59 10.74
C LYS A 155 11.98 1.44 11.97
N TYR A 156 10.97 2.28 12.14
CA TYR A 156 10.11 2.30 13.33
C TYR A 156 9.43 0.96 13.61
N PHE A 157 8.93 0.29 12.57
CA PHE A 157 8.17 -0.96 12.71
C PHE A 157 9.05 -2.22 12.82
N LEU A 158 10.29 -2.17 12.32
CA LEU A 158 11.15 -3.36 12.18
C LEU A 158 11.51 -4.04 13.51
N PRO A 159 11.82 -3.34 14.62
CA PRO A 159 12.09 -3.98 15.91
C PRO A 159 10.88 -4.74 16.44
N ARG A 160 9.68 -4.17 16.29
CA ARG A 160 8.43 -4.81 16.71
C ARG A 160 8.13 -6.05 15.87
N ALA A 161 8.32 -5.95 14.55
CA ALA A 161 8.16 -7.08 13.64
C ALA A 161 9.15 -8.22 13.97
N LYS A 162 10.42 -7.90 14.30
CA LYS A 162 11.42 -8.88 14.73
C LYS A 162 10.96 -9.64 15.98
N LYS A 163 10.39 -8.94 16.96
CA LYS A 163 9.83 -9.58 18.15
C LYS A 163 8.58 -10.41 17.85
N LEU A 164 7.70 -9.89 16.97
CA LEU A 164 6.46 -10.57 16.59
C LEU A 164 6.72 -11.92 15.87
N PHE A 165 7.76 -11.96 15.04
CA PHE A 165 8.11 -13.14 14.23
C PHE A 165 9.37 -13.85 14.71
N GLU A 166 9.83 -13.65 15.95
CA GLU A 166 11.07 -14.23 16.49
C GLU A 166 11.16 -15.76 16.40
N ASN A 167 10.02 -16.43 16.46
CA ASN A 167 9.91 -17.89 16.34
C ASN A 167 9.55 -18.37 14.91
N ASN A 168 9.58 -17.48 13.91
CA ASN A 168 9.28 -17.81 12.53
C ASN A 168 10.43 -17.41 11.59
N ASN A 169 11.38 -18.33 11.41
CA ASN A 169 12.57 -18.12 10.58
C ASN A 169 12.29 -18.00 9.07
N ARG A 170 11.04 -18.19 8.64
CA ARG A 170 10.59 -17.97 7.26
C ARG A 170 10.21 -16.52 6.98
N VAL A 171 10.18 -15.66 8.02
CA VAL A 171 9.91 -14.22 7.86
C VAL A 171 11.24 -13.47 7.92
N ILE A 172 11.56 -12.78 6.84
CA ILE A 172 12.76 -11.97 6.67
C ILE A 172 12.35 -10.50 6.81
N ILE A 173 12.95 -9.79 7.76
CA ILE A 173 12.57 -8.42 8.09
C ILE A 173 13.68 -7.48 7.67
N SER A 174 13.37 -6.54 6.76
CA SER A 174 14.33 -5.57 6.25
C SER A 174 13.69 -4.21 5.97
N GLN A 175 14.52 -3.19 5.90
CA GLN A 175 14.11 -1.90 5.36
C GLN A 175 14.06 -1.97 3.84
N PHE A 176 13.04 -1.38 3.22
CA PHE A 176 12.92 -1.26 1.78
C PHE A 176 12.16 0.01 1.39
N ASN A 177 12.71 0.77 0.47
CA ASN A 177 12.09 1.93 -0.17
C ASN A 177 11.84 1.60 -1.65
N VAL A 178 10.57 1.52 -2.04
CA VAL A 178 10.16 1.19 -3.42
C VAL A 178 10.46 2.31 -4.42
N ASP A 179 10.74 3.53 -3.95
CA ASP A 179 11.12 4.66 -4.81
C ASP A 179 12.62 4.64 -5.19
N GLU A 180 13.39 3.73 -4.60
CA GLU A 180 14.84 3.62 -4.80
C GLU A 180 15.24 2.32 -5.49
N ASP A 181 16.45 2.29 -6.02
CA ASP A 181 17.04 1.11 -6.66
C ASP A 181 17.09 -0.09 -5.68
N TYR A 182 16.29 -1.11 -5.96
CA TYR A 182 16.17 -2.31 -5.14
C TYR A 182 17.48 -3.11 -5.04
N THR A 183 18.37 -3.03 -6.04
CA THR A 183 19.65 -3.78 -6.03
C THR A 183 20.56 -3.30 -4.93
N LYS A 184 20.53 -2.00 -4.61
CA LYS A 184 21.28 -1.40 -3.50
C LYS A 184 20.71 -1.73 -2.12
N GLN A 185 19.50 -2.27 -2.09
CA GLN A 185 18.76 -2.64 -0.88
C GLN A 185 18.77 -4.15 -0.61
N GLY A 186 19.55 -4.91 -1.39
CA GLY A 186 19.76 -6.35 -1.20
C GLY A 186 18.63 -7.22 -1.75
N LEU A 187 17.71 -6.67 -2.54
CA LEU A 187 16.68 -7.45 -3.23
C LEU A 187 17.18 -7.88 -4.61
N GLN A 188 16.66 -9.02 -5.07
CA GLN A 188 17.06 -9.63 -6.34
C GLN A 188 15.94 -9.47 -7.38
N PRO A 189 16.26 -9.22 -8.65
CA PRO A 189 15.27 -9.22 -9.72
C PRO A 189 14.74 -10.64 -9.97
N ASN A 190 13.51 -10.69 -10.49
CA ASN A 190 12.83 -11.95 -10.86
C ASN A 190 12.73 -12.98 -9.72
N TYR A 191 12.55 -12.53 -8.49
CA TYR A 191 12.66 -13.39 -7.31
C TYR A 191 11.33 -13.70 -6.64
N PHE A 192 10.40 -12.76 -6.58
CA PHE A 192 9.18 -12.88 -5.80
C PHE A 192 8.02 -13.42 -6.61
N ASP A 193 7.40 -14.48 -6.14
CA ASP A 193 6.18 -15.06 -6.73
C ASP A 193 4.98 -14.13 -6.55
N ILE A 194 4.92 -13.44 -5.40
CA ILE A 194 3.86 -12.51 -5.05
C ILE A 194 4.48 -11.29 -4.38
N ILE A 195 4.08 -10.11 -4.85
CA ILE A 195 4.42 -8.83 -4.21
C ILE A 195 3.13 -8.21 -3.70
N ILE A 196 3.14 -7.74 -2.46
CA ILE A 196 1.99 -7.18 -1.76
C ILE A 196 2.29 -5.74 -1.38
N GLY A 197 1.30 -4.85 -1.56
CA GLY A 197 1.32 -3.48 -1.07
C GLY A 197 -0.07 -3.10 -0.55
N ALA A 198 -0.23 -2.94 0.76
CA ALA A 198 -1.52 -2.59 1.34
C ALA A 198 -1.52 -1.12 1.77
N TYR A 199 -2.18 -0.26 1.00
CA TYR A 199 -2.23 1.20 1.25
C TYR A 199 -0.84 1.82 1.25
N VAL A 200 -0.07 1.60 0.20
CA VAL A 200 1.33 2.03 0.07
C VAL A 200 1.59 2.78 -1.23
N LEU A 201 1.04 2.29 -2.35
CA LEU A 201 1.40 2.83 -3.66
C LEU A 201 0.78 4.22 -3.92
N GLU A 202 -0.25 4.61 -3.16
CA GLU A 202 -0.75 5.98 -3.15
C GLU A 202 0.29 6.98 -2.61
N ASN A 203 1.28 6.50 -1.85
CA ASN A 203 2.28 7.36 -1.20
C ASN A 203 3.68 7.29 -1.84
N VAL A 204 3.85 6.57 -2.94
CA VAL A 204 5.11 6.57 -3.69
C VAL A 204 5.28 7.90 -4.44
N LYS A 205 6.53 8.27 -4.74
CA LYS A 205 6.83 9.52 -5.45
C LYS A 205 6.33 9.52 -6.89
N ASP A 206 6.58 8.44 -7.62
CA ASP A 206 6.17 8.24 -9.01
C ASP A 206 5.61 6.82 -9.19
N ILE A 207 4.30 6.75 -9.40
CA ILE A 207 3.59 5.48 -9.52
C ILE A 207 4.13 4.62 -10.68
N ARG A 208 4.34 5.20 -11.86
CA ARG A 208 4.79 4.43 -13.03
C ARG A 208 6.18 3.86 -12.83
N LYS A 209 7.07 4.64 -12.23
CA LYS A 209 8.42 4.22 -11.90
C LYS A 209 8.42 3.11 -10.85
N SER A 210 7.65 3.27 -9.78
CA SER A 210 7.55 2.27 -8.71
C SER A 210 6.94 0.96 -9.21
N ILE A 211 5.90 1.01 -10.06
CA ILE A 211 5.33 -0.19 -10.70
C ILE A 211 6.35 -0.89 -11.60
N SER A 212 7.19 -0.13 -12.33
CA SER A 212 8.26 -0.72 -13.14
C SER A 212 9.30 -1.45 -12.28
N LEU A 213 9.74 -0.85 -11.16
CA LEU A 213 10.66 -1.48 -10.21
C LEU A 213 10.06 -2.74 -9.56
N ILE A 214 8.78 -2.69 -9.21
CA ILE A 214 8.05 -3.84 -8.67
C ILE A 214 7.98 -4.98 -9.70
N LYS A 215 7.75 -4.66 -10.97
CA LYS A 215 7.73 -5.66 -12.05
C LYS A 215 9.09 -6.36 -12.18
N ASP A 216 10.19 -5.62 -12.05
CA ASP A 216 11.54 -6.21 -12.11
C ASP A 216 11.81 -7.17 -10.95
N LEU A 217 11.23 -6.94 -9.79
CA LEU A 217 11.34 -7.83 -8.61
C LEU A 217 10.49 -9.10 -8.75
N ALA A 218 9.40 -9.05 -9.52
CA ALA A 218 8.50 -10.18 -9.68
C ALA A 218 9.14 -11.31 -10.49
N ALA A 219 9.01 -12.55 -10.00
CA ALA A 219 9.41 -13.75 -10.74
C ALA A 219 8.59 -13.87 -12.05
N PRO A 220 9.07 -14.61 -13.05
CA PRO A 220 8.28 -14.93 -14.23
C PRO A 220 6.91 -15.48 -13.84
N HIS A 221 5.83 -14.87 -14.36
CA HIS A 221 4.44 -15.13 -13.97
C HIS A 221 4.09 -14.79 -12.52
N GLY A 222 4.92 -14.00 -11.85
CA GLY A 222 4.64 -13.47 -10.51
C GLY A 222 3.48 -12.48 -10.51
N TYR A 223 2.98 -12.20 -9.32
CA TYR A 223 1.81 -11.35 -9.12
C TYR A 223 2.15 -10.13 -8.27
N LEU A 224 1.55 -8.99 -8.63
CA LEU A 224 1.39 -7.84 -7.75
C LEU A 224 -0.05 -7.82 -7.25
N LEU A 225 -0.20 -7.80 -5.93
CA LEU A 225 -1.45 -7.59 -5.22
C LEU A 225 -1.31 -6.31 -4.40
N PHE A 226 -2.14 -5.32 -4.65
CA PHE A 226 -2.11 -4.12 -3.82
C PHE A 226 -3.51 -3.54 -3.63
N SER A 227 -3.74 -2.97 -2.48
CA SER A 227 -5.00 -2.32 -2.16
C SER A 227 -4.80 -0.83 -1.94
N GLU A 228 -5.72 -0.04 -2.50
CA GLU A 228 -5.65 1.41 -2.44
C GLU A 228 -7.02 2.02 -2.17
N PRO A 229 -7.07 3.20 -1.52
CA PRO A 229 -8.25 4.04 -1.54
C PRO A 229 -8.54 4.50 -2.97
N ILE A 230 -9.82 4.66 -3.30
CA ILE A 230 -10.25 4.96 -4.67
C ILE A 230 -10.93 6.32 -4.80
N ARG A 231 -11.01 7.07 -3.73
CA ARG A 231 -11.62 8.42 -3.70
C ARG A 231 -11.12 9.25 -2.52
N ASN A 232 -11.25 10.56 -2.65
CA ASN A 232 -10.85 11.53 -1.64
C ASN A 232 -11.91 11.61 -0.52
N GLU A 233 -11.90 10.66 0.40
CA GLU A 233 -12.79 10.71 1.56
C GLU A 233 -12.36 11.82 2.52
N PRO A 234 -13.27 12.71 2.96
CA PRO A 234 -12.93 13.85 3.82
C PRO A 234 -12.17 13.46 5.09
N TRP A 235 -12.51 12.32 5.69
CA TRP A 235 -11.83 11.84 6.88
C TRP A 235 -10.38 11.40 6.62
N ILE A 236 -10.08 10.83 5.44
CA ILE A 236 -8.71 10.49 5.03
C ILE A 236 -7.90 11.77 4.83
N LEU A 237 -8.51 12.78 4.18
CA LEU A 237 -7.89 14.07 3.93
C LEU A 237 -7.50 14.80 5.24
N ALA A 238 -8.33 14.64 6.29
CA ALA A 238 -8.11 15.25 7.60
C ALA A 238 -7.26 14.38 8.54
N SER A 239 -6.73 13.25 8.09
CA SER A 239 -5.96 12.32 8.94
C SER A 239 -4.76 11.72 8.20
N GLN A 240 -4.94 10.68 7.39
CA GLN A 240 -3.86 9.95 6.74
C GLN A 240 -3.09 10.81 5.72
N ALA A 241 -3.79 11.70 5.01
CA ALA A 241 -3.16 12.62 4.05
C ALA A 241 -2.14 13.58 4.69
N LEU A 242 -2.21 13.78 6.01
CA LEU A 242 -1.23 14.55 6.77
C LEU A 242 0.17 13.88 6.79
N MET A 243 0.24 12.58 6.53
CA MET A 243 1.47 11.78 6.50
C MET A 243 1.97 11.50 5.08
N MET A 244 1.20 11.88 4.05
CA MET A 244 1.56 11.63 2.66
C MET A 244 2.63 12.59 2.17
N THR A 245 3.49 12.12 1.30
CA THR A 245 4.48 12.93 0.59
C THR A 245 3.89 13.54 -0.68
N GLU A 246 4.42 14.70 -1.09
CA GLU A 246 4.07 15.31 -2.37
C GLU A 246 4.51 14.39 -3.51
N PRO A 247 3.58 14.00 -4.42
CA PRO A 247 3.92 13.17 -5.55
C PRO A 247 4.76 13.93 -6.59
N GLU A 248 5.63 13.22 -7.27
CA GLU A 248 6.44 13.73 -8.38
C GLU A 248 5.81 13.41 -9.74
N ASP A 249 4.72 12.61 -9.78
CA ASP A 249 3.99 12.26 -11.00
C ASP A 249 2.81 13.22 -11.28
N GLU A 250 2.36 13.25 -12.55
CA GLU A 250 1.23 14.07 -12.99
C GLU A 250 -0.15 13.43 -12.70
N LEU A 251 -0.17 12.16 -12.30
CA LEU A 251 -1.41 11.39 -12.08
C LEU A 251 -2.22 11.93 -10.89
N ARG A 252 -1.52 12.52 -9.94
CA ARG A 252 -2.08 13.03 -8.68
C ARG A 252 -2.05 14.55 -8.59
N ASN A 253 -2.05 15.27 -9.71
CA ASN A 253 -2.01 16.74 -9.71
C ASN A 253 -3.20 17.39 -8.99
N ASN A 254 -4.41 16.80 -9.09
CA ASN A 254 -5.64 17.33 -8.51
C ASN A 254 -6.36 16.35 -7.57
N THR A 255 -5.72 15.24 -7.20
CA THR A 255 -6.30 14.21 -6.33
C THR A 255 -5.23 13.63 -5.42
N PHE A 256 -5.62 13.04 -4.29
CA PHE A 256 -4.72 12.23 -3.48
C PHE A 256 -4.63 10.80 -4.02
N PHE A 257 -5.75 10.25 -4.48
CA PHE A 257 -5.86 8.87 -4.86
C PHE A 257 -6.21 8.72 -6.33
N VAL A 258 -5.53 7.80 -6.98
CA VAL A 258 -5.74 7.48 -8.38
C VAL A 258 -7.01 6.63 -8.53
N SER A 259 -7.83 6.95 -9.52
CA SER A 259 -9.06 6.19 -9.78
C SER A 259 -8.76 4.73 -10.20
N PRO A 260 -9.69 3.77 -9.95
CA PRO A 260 -9.51 2.38 -10.37
C PRO A 260 -9.26 2.22 -11.86
N GLY A 261 -9.87 3.06 -12.70
CA GLY A 261 -9.64 3.06 -14.16
C GLY A 261 -8.21 3.43 -14.51
N CYS A 262 -7.70 4.50 -13.91
CA CYS A 262 -6.33 4.96 -14.13
C CYS A 262 -5.30 3.95 -13.60
N TRP A 263 -5.50 3.35 -12.43
CA TRP A 263 -4.68 2.25 -11.95
C TRP A 263 -4.62 1.08 -12.94
N LYS A 264 -5.81 0.70 -13.46
CA LYS A 264 -5.89 -0.38 -14.45
C LYS A 264 -5.11 -0.06 -15.72
N GLU A 265 -5.21 1.17 -16.23
CA GLU A 265 -4.46 1.62 -17.41
C GLU A 265 -2.94 1.56 -17.15
N ILE A 266 -2.45 2.07 -16.02
CA ILE A 266 -1.03 2.03 -15.65
C ILE A 266 -0.50 0.59 -15.60
N LEU A 267 -1.24 -0.30 -14.99
CA LEU A 267 -0.85 -1.71 -14.85
C LEU A 267 -0.89 -2.46 -16.19
N ASP A 268 -1.90 -2.18 -17.01
CA ASP A 268 -2.03 -2.81 -18.33
C ASP A 268 -0.99 -2.25 -19.33
N GLU A 269 -0.59 -0.98 -19.21
CA GLU A 269 0.54 -0.42 -19.97
C GLU A 269 1.89 -1.02 -19.54
N CYS A 270 2.08 -1.24 -18.24
CA CYS A 270 3.31 -1.84 -17.71
C CYS A 270 3.50 -3.28 -18.22
N ASP A 271 2.43 -4.05 -18.34
CA ASP A 271 2.44 -5.39 -18.94
C ASP A 271 1.14 -5.68 -19.69
N LYS A 272 1.19 -5.58 -21.02
CA LYS A 272 0.05 -5.81 -21.93
C LYS A 272 -0.34 -7.29 -22.09
N SER A 273 0.47 -8.21 -21.58
CA SER A 273 0.27 -9.65 -21.76
C SER A 273 -0.74 -10.27 -20.79
N SER A 274 -1.18 -9.52 -19.78
CA SER A 274 -2.18 -9.95 -18.81
C SER A 274 -3.17 -8.84 -18.49
N HIS A 275 -4.36 -9.23 -18.04
CA HIS A 275 -5.37 -8.29 -17.57
C HIS A 275 -5.19 -7.98 -16.08
N THR A 276 -5.53 -6.77 -15.67
CA THR A 276 -5.64 -6.37 -14.27
C THR A 276 -7.04 -6.73 -13.76
N SER A 277 -7.11 -7.45 -12.65
CA SER A 277 -8.36 -7.72 -11.93
C SER A 277 -8.51 -6.76 -10.74
N ILE A 278 -9.76 -6.38 -10.42
CA ILE A 278 -10.10 -5.44 -9.36
C ILE A 278 -11.16 -6.09 -8.45
N PHE A 279 -10.95 -6.05 -7.14
CA PHE A 279 -11.87 -6.62 -6.15
C PHE A 279 -12.11 -5.64 -4.98
N PRO A 280 -13.38 -5.39 -4.59
CA PRO A 280 -14.60 -5.86 -5.28
C PRO A 280 -14.70 -5.28 -6.69
N ASP A 281 -15.56 -5.86 -7.53
CA ASP A 281 -15.89 -5.26 -8.82
C ASP A 281 -16.33 -3.81 -8.63
N ILE A 282 -15.88 -2.90 -9.50
CA ILE A 282 -16.16 -1.46 -9.38
C ILE A 282 -17.65 -1.11 -9.46
N GLN A 283 -18.48 -1.99 -10.00
CA GLN A 283 -19.94 -1.86 -10.04
C GLN A 283 -20.63 -2.45 -8.79
N SER A 284 -19.87 -3.15 -7.94
CA SER A 284 -20.40 -3.71 -6.70
C SER A 284 -20.66 -2.62 -5.66
N SER A 285 -21.73 -2.76 -4.88
CA SER A 285 -21.98 -1.91 -3.71
C SER A 285 -20.86 -1.96 -2.66
N LEU A 286 -20.05 -3.02 -2.65
CA LEU A 286 -18.87 -3.12 -1.79
C LEU A 286 -17.78 -2.09 -2.13
N CYS A 287 -17.76 -1.53 -3.34
CA CYS A 287 -16.89 -0.40 -3.67
C CYS A 287 -17.19 0.86 -2.83
N ASN A 288 -18.39 0.95 -2.24
CA ASN A 288 -18.74 2.02 -1.31
C ASN A 288 -17.92 1.98 -0.01
N LEU A 289 -17.21 0.88 0.27
CA LEU A 289 -16.20 0.83 1.34
C LEU A 289 -14.99 1.73 1.10
N GLY A 290 -14.81 2.25 -0.13
CA GLY A 290 -13.83 3.28 -0.45
C GLY A 290 -12.43 2.77 -0.79
N ALA A 291 -12.20 1.44 -0.82
CA ALA A 291 -10.95 0.83 -1.24
C ALA A 291 -11.17 -0.43 -2.06
N VAL A 292 -10.19 -0.76 -2.92
CA VAL A 292 -10.19 -1.97 -3.75
C VAL A 292 -8.82 -2.65 -3.73
N LEU A 293 -8.81 -3.96 -4.01
CA LEU A 293 -7.62 -4.74 -4.27
C LEU A 293 -7.43 -4.87 -5.78
N PHE A 294 -6.23 -4.55 -6.25
CA PHE A 294 -5.78 -4.82 -7.61
C PHE A 294 -4.92 -6.08 -7.64
N ILE A 295 -5.12 -6.91 -8.68
CA ILE A 295 -4.32 -8.10 -8.94
C ILE A 295 -3.80 -8.02 -10.37
N LYS A 296 -2.47 -7.97 -10.52
CA LYS A 296 -1.76 -7.97 -11.79
C LYS A 296 -0.78 -9.12 -11.84
N GLN A 297 -0.90 -9.98 -12.87
CA GLN A 297 0.14 -10.96 -13.18
C GLN A 297 1.15 -10.35 -14.15
N PHE A 298 2.44 -10.44 -13.86
CA PHE A 298 3.49 -10.08 -14.80
C PHE A 298 3.89 -11.31 -15.63
N LYS A 299 3.56 -11.28 -16.90
CA LYS A 299 4.05 -12.28 -17.86
C LYS A 299 5.30 -11.70 -18.48
N THR A 300 6.45 -11.97 -17.88
CA THR A 300 7.70 -11.62 -18.52
C THR A 300 7.84 -12.45 -19.77
N ASP A 301 7.91 -11.79 -20.93
CA ASP A 301 8.49 -12.41 -22.10
C ASP A 301 9.84 -13.00 -21.67
N LYS A 302 10.06 -14.28 -21.92
CA LYS A 302 11.39 -14.87 -21.79
C LYS A 302 12.30 -13.97 -22.62
N LYS A 303 13.01 -13.01 -22.01
CA LYS A 303 14.18 -12.45 -22.64
C LYS A 303 15.01 -13.69 -22.95
N LEU A 304 15.13 -14.00 -24.23
CA LEU A 304 16.04 -15.04 -24.70
C LEU A 304 17.34 -14.75 -23.99
N ILE A 305 17.65 -15.59 -23.00
CA ILE A 305 18.89 -15.43 -22.25
C ILE A 305 19.96 -15.73 -23.28
N ASP A 306 20.64 -14.68 -23.70
CA ASP A 306 21.73 -14.74 -24.65
C ASP A 306 22.88 -15.47 -23.97
N ARG A 307 22.95 -16.78 -24.21
CA ARG A 307 23.98 -17.66 -23.66
C ARG A 307 25.38 -17.16 -23.98
N ASP A 308 25.56 -16.54 -25.13
CA ASP A 308 26.83 -15.97 -25.54
C ASP A 308 27.18 -14.71 -24.74
N LYS A 309 26.16 -13.93 -24.37
CA LYS A 309 26.34 -12.75 -23.52
C LYS A 309 26.69 -13.14 -22.09
N ILE A 310 26.04 -14.18 -21.55
CA ILE A 310 26.40 -14.77 -20.25
C ILE A 310 27.82 -15.32 -20.30
N ARG A 311 28.14 -16.10 -21.35
CA ARG A 311 29.47 -16.66 -21.52
C ARG A 311 30.57 -15.61 -21.58
N LYS A 312 30.37 -14.52 -22.33
CA LYS A 312 31.26 -13.37 -22.39
C LYS A 312 31.41 -12.65 -21.03
N SER A 313 30.30 -12.52 -20.27
CA SER A 313 30.32 -11.91 -18.93
C SER A 313 31.11 -12.77 -17.95
N ILE A 314 30.93 -14.10 -17.97
CA ILE A 314 31.66 -15.03 -17.11
C ILE A 314 33.16 -15.05 -17.49
N PHE A 315 33.50 -14.94 -18.77
CA PHE A 315 34.88 -14.89 -19.27
C PHE A 315 35.74 -13.79 -18.66
N SER A 316 35.13 -12.71 -18.21
CA SER A 316 35.84 -11.62 -17.52
C SER A 316 36.21 -11.93 -16.07
N TYR A 317 35.67 -13.00 -15.48
CA TYR A 317 35.85 -13.33 -14.06
C TYR A 317 36.53 -14.65 -13.78
N ILE A 318 36.49 -15.61 -14.74
CA ILE A 318 37.10 -16.94 -14.55
C ILE A 318 37.99 -17.31 -15.74
N PRO A 319 39.07 -18.07 -15.49
CA PRO A 319 39.97 -18.59 -16.55
C PRO A 319 39.23 -19.54 -17.50
N ASP A 320 39.69 -19.62 -18.76
CA ASP A 320 39.12 -20.44 -19.82
C ASP A 320 38.91 -21.91 -19.44
N TYR A 321 39.86 -22.50 -18.69
CA TYR A 321 39.77 -23.90 -18.28
C TYR A 321 38.65 -24.18 -17.22
N MET A 322 38.12 -23.13 -16.60
CA MET A 322 36.97 -23.23 -15.64
C MET A 322 35.61 -22.97 -16.30
N MET A 323 35.59 -22.60 -17.59
CA MET A 323 34.36 -22.32 -18.29
C MET A 323 33.51 -23.58 -18.42
N PRO A 324 32.24 -23.52 -18.03
CA PRO A 324 31.31 -24.64 -18.23
C PRO A 324 31.14 -24.91 -19.73
N LYS A 325 31.21 -26.18 -20.13
CA LYS A 325 31.00 -26.59 -21.53
C LYS A 325 29.56 -26.31 -21.98
N GLU A 326 28.63 -26.40 -21.06
CA GLU A 326 27.20 -26.13 -21.27
C GLU A 326 26.63 -25.31 -20.12
N ILE A 327 25.77 -24.34 -20.46
CA ILE A 327 25.04 -23.53 -19.48
C ILE A 327 23.56 -23.93 -19.63
N TYR A 328 23.03 -24.59 -18.60
CA TYR A 328 21.61 -24.93 -18.48
C TYR A 328 20.91 -23.76 -17.78
N ILE A 329 19.81 -23.29 -18.38
CA ILE A 329 19.01 -22.16 -17.85
C ILE A 329 17.57 -22.62 -17.73
#